data_0a24015c397d2d814492291df71a54ab
#
_entry.id   0a24015c397d2d814492291df71a54ab
#
_cell.length_a   1.000
_cell.length_b   1.000
_cell.length_c   1.000
_cell.angle_alpha   90.00
_cell.angle_beta   90.00
_cell.angle_gamma   90.00
#
_symmetry.space_group_name_H-M   'P 1'
#
loop_
_entity.id
_entity.type
_entity.pdbx_description
1 polymer ?
#
loop_
_entity_poly.entity_id
_entity_poly.type
_entity_poly.pdbx_seq_one_letter_code
_entity_poly.pdbx_strand_id
1 'polypeptide(L)'
;MSYTNYAFIFDMDGTLVDNMQFHTDAWRELLAESGKEVDAHEFLVRTAGKTNREVVPEIFGAVSDEELARISDWKESKYRELFLPHRKLVTGAEAFIAKAAELGVKMAVATAAPPENVEFIIDGLQLRHRFNAIVTAADVKRGKPDPEIFLKSAELVGVDPGNCMVFEDALGGFEAAFRAGMKSVGIATVNPLESIMRLEGVVASSIDFTPFSPERLIEEHLLSEGAKGNVS
;
A
#
# COMPACT_ATOMS: atom_id res chain seq x y z
N MET A 1 -1.23 -14.38 23.72
CA MET A 1 -1.02 -12.94 24.05
C MET A 1 -1.94 -12.11 23.16
N SER A 2 -2.32 -10.91 23.59
CA SER A 2 -3.12 -9.99 22.79
C SER A 2 -2.26 -8.77 22.44
N TYR A 3 -2.29 -8.36 21.17
CA TYR A 3 -1.45 -7.28 20.63
C TYR A 3 -2.30 -6.05 20.25
N THR A 4 -3.31 -5.71 21.07
CA THR A 4 -4.26 -4.61 20.80
C THR A 4 -3.63 -3.21 20.75
N ASN A 5 -2.40 -3.05 21.23
CA ASN A 5 -1.64 -1.79 21.21
C ASN A 5 -0.74 -1.65 19.98
N TYR A 6 -0.81 -2.60 19.03
CA TYR A 6 -0.04 -2.60 17.81
C TYR A 6 -0.95 -2.54 16.60
N ALA A 7 -0.45 -1.99 15.51
CA ALA A 7 -1.17 -1.94 14.25
C ALA A 7 -0.31 -2.35 13.06
N PHE A 8 -0.96 -2.99 12.09
CA PHE A 8 -0.45 -3.21 10.75
C PHE A 8 -1.21 -2.32 9.78
N ILE A 9 -0.48 -1.54 8.99
CA ILE A 9 -1.04 -0.64 8.00
C ILE A 9 -0.55 -1.13 6.63
N PHE A 10 -1.49 -1.49 5.77
CA PHE A 10 -1.18 -2.08 4.47
C PHE A 10 -1.40 -1.05 3.37
N ASP A 11 -0.41 -0.85 2.53
CA ASP A 11 -0.71 -0.37 1.19
C ASP A 11 -1.53 -1.43 0.44
N MET A 12 -2.21 -1.02 -0.62
CA MET A 12 -3.13 -1.89 -1.36
C MET A 12 -2.53 -2.41 -2.67
N ASP A 13 -2.22 -1.50 -3.58
CA ASP A 13 -1.79 -1.82 -4.94
C ASP A 13 -0.30 -2.17 -4.97
N GLY A 14 0.05 -3.37 -5.40
CA GLY A 14 1.42 -3.90 -5.30
C GLY A 14 1.74 -4.55 -3.96
N THR A 15 0.92 -4.35 -2.94
CA THR A 15 1.15 -4.88 -1.58
C THR A 15 0.13 -5.96 -1.20
N LEU A 16 -1.15 -5.61 -1.04
CA LEU A 16 -2.21 -6.61 -0.77
C LEU A 16 -2.57 -7.40 -2.03
N VAL A 17 -2.51 -6.76 -3.18
CA VAL A 17 -2.77 -7.35 -4.51
C VAL A 17 -1.60 -7.02 -5.45
N ASP A 18 -1.18 -7.99 -6.25
CA ASP A 18 -0.14 -7.81 -7.28
C ASP A 18 -0.80 -7.36 -8.59
N ASN A 19 -1.03 -6.06 -8.71
CA ASN A 19 -1.81 -5.46 -9.79
C ASN A 19 -1.12 -4.32 -10.53
N MET A 20 0.12 -3.99 -10.20
CA MET A 20 0.80 -2.82 -10.76
C MET A 20 1.04 -2.93 -12.28
N GLN A 21 1.19 -4.15 -12.81
CA GLN A 21 1.26 -4.37 -14.25
C GLN A 21 -0.04 -3.92 -14.97
N PHE A 22 -1.21 -4.19 -14.37
CA PHE A 22 -2.50 -3.81 -14.95
C PHE A 22 -2.73 -2.29 -14.90
N HIS A 23 -2.21 -1.61 -13.87
CA HIS A 23 -2.17 -0.15 -13.86
C HIS A 23 -1.29 0.39 -14.99
N THR A 24 -0.13 -0.23 -15.23
CA THR A 24 0.77 0.15 -16.32
C THR A 24 0.12 -0.09 -17.68
N ASP A 25 -0.56 -1.22 -17.86
CA ASP A 25 -1.23 -1.55 -19.13
C ASP A 25 -2.39 -0.59 -19.42
N ALA A 26 -3.19 -0.20 -18.41
CA ALA A 26 -4.23 0.82 -18.57
C ALA A 26 -3.63 2.19 -18.99
N TRP A 27 -2.50 2.59 -18.41
CA TRP A 27 -1.79 3.80 -18.84
C TRP A 27 -1.26 3.68 -20.28
N ARG A 28 -0.69 2.53 -20.64
CA ARG A 28 -0.17 2.30 -22.01
C ARG A 28 -1.27 2.38 -23.06
N GLU A 29 -2.45 1.81 -22.80
CA GLU A 29 -3.60 1.95 -23.71
C GLU A 29 -4.00 3.42 -23.87
N LEU A 30 -4.14 4.18 -22.79
CA LEU A 30 -4.48 5.60 -22.83
C LEU A 30 -3.43 6.42 -23.61
N LEU A 31 -2.15 6.14 -23.40
CA LEU A 31 -1.06 6.84 -24.06
C LEU A 31 -0.98 6.51 -25.55
N ALA A 32 -1.23 5.26 -25.94
CA ALA A 32 -1.27 4.84 -27.33
C ALA A 32 -2.36 5.59 -28.13
N GLU A 33 -3.54 5.81 -27.53
CA GLU A 33 -4.60 6.65 -28.13
C GLU A 33 -4.14 8.10 -28.37
N SER A 34 -3.20 8.59 -27.56
CA SER A 34 -2.62 9.93 -27.66
C SER A 34 -1.35 9.98 -28.53
N GLY A 35 -0.97 8.86 -29.17
CA GLY A 35 0.25 8.74 -29.97
C GLY A 35 1.55 8.81 -29.15
N LYS A 36 1.51 8.51 -27.85
CA LYS A 36 2.67 8.48 -26.96
C LYS A 36 3.05 7.05 -26.64
N GLU A 37 4.35 6.78 -26.62
CA GLU A 37 4.91 5.51 -26.16
C GLU A 37 5.70 5.72 -24.87
N VAL A 38 5.64 4.76 -23.95
CA VAL A 38 6.42 4.74 -22.72
C VAL A 38 7.03 3.36 -22.50
N ASP A 39 8.24 3.32 -21.95
CA ASP A 39 8.80 2.08 -21.42
C ASP A 39 7.99 1.65 -20.19
N ALA A 40 7.48 0.42 -20.23
CA ALA A 40 6.55 -0.07 -19.20
C ALA A 40 7.22 -0.17 -17.83
N HIS A 41 8.48 -0.58 -17.76
CA HIS A 41 9.20 -0.76 -16.49
C HIS A 41 9.57 0.60 -15.89
N GLU A 42 10.13 1.51 -16.68
CA GLU A 42 10.46 2.87 -16.25
C GLU A 42 9.20 3.60 -15.77
N PHE A 43 8.10 3.45 -16.50
CA PHE A 43 6.82 4.05 -16.16
C PHE A 43 6.29 3.51 -14.82
N LEU A 44 6.29 2.19 -14.64
CA LEU A 44 5.87 1.52 -13.41
C LEU A 44 6.65 2.05 -12.20
N VAL A 45 7.97 2.02 -12.24
CA VAL A 45 8.82 2.47 -11.12
C VAL A 45 8.59 3.96 -10.80
N ARG A 46 8.41 4.79 -11.83
CA ARG A 46 8.19 6.23 -11.68
C ARG A 46 6.83 6.57 -11.08
N THR A 47 5.79 5.78 -11.36
CA THR A 47 4.40 6.11 -11.00
C THR A 47 3.86 5.31 -9.81
N ALA A 48 4.54 4.24 -9.39
CA ALA A 48 4.13 3.44 -8.24
C ALA A 48 3.96 4.31 -6.98
N GLY A 49 2.83 4.14 -6.29
CA GLY A 49 2.49 4.87 -5.07
C GLY A 49 1.99 6.31 -5.28
N LYS A 50 2.00 6.82 -6.52
CA LYS A 50 1.48 8.16 -6.86
C LYS A 50 -0.02 8.14 -7.17
N THR A 51 -0.67 9.26 -6.90
CA THR A 51 -2.06 9.52 -7.30
C THR A 51 -2.15 9.94 -8.77
N ASN A 52 -3.34 9.79 -9.40
CA ASN A 52 -3.56 10.30 -10.75
C ASN A 52 -3.37 11.82 -10.86
N ARG A 53 -3.65 12.57 -9.78
CA ARG A 53 -3.41 14.02 -9.70
C ARG A 53 -1.92 14.38 -9.86
N GLU A 54 -1.04 13.49 -9.48
CA GLU A 54 0.41 13.66 -9.65
C GLU A 54 0.88 13.14 -11.02
N VAL A 55 0.36 11.99 -11.45
CA VAL A 55 0.81 11.32 -12.69
C VAL A 55 0.30 12.03 -13.96
N VAL A 56 -0.97 12.46 -13.99
CA VAL A 56 -1.56 13.07 -15.18
C VAL A 56 -0.82 14.32 -15.64
N PRO A 57 -0.49 15.30 -14.76
CA PRO A 57 0.29 16.47 -15.18
C PRO A 57 1.72 16.15 -15.64
N GLU A 58 2.34 15.10 -15.09
CA GLU A 58 3.68 14.65 -15.53
C GLU A 58 3.66 14.18 -16.99
N ILE A 59 2.55 13.59 -17.44
CA ILE A 59 2.40 12.98 -18.78
C ILE A 59 1.85 13.99 -19.80
N PHE A 60 0.79 14.70 -19.41
CA PHE A 60 -0.01 15.52 -20.32
C PHE A 60 0.29 17.01 -20.20
N GLY A 61 1.08 17.42 -19.19
CA GLY A 61 1.26 18.82 -18.81
C GLY A 61 0.08 19.35 -17.99
N ALA A 62 -0.01 20.69 -17.90
CA ALA A 62 -1.12 21.31 -17.16
C ALA A 62 -2.46 21.01 -17.85
N VAL A 63 -3.37 20.37 -17.14
CA VAL A 63 -4.74 20.06 -17.56
C VAL A 63 -5.74 20.73 -16.63
N SER A 64 -6.98 20.92 -17.08
CA SER A 64 -8.07 21.37 -16.20
C SER A 64 -8.49 20.27 -15.22
N ASP A 65 -9.17 20.64 -14.13
CA ASP A 65 -9.70 19.66 -13.17
C ASP A 65 -10.71 18.71 -13.84
N GLU A 66 -11.50 19.18 -14.81
CA GLU A 66 -12.44 18.37 -15.59
C GLU A 66 -11.70 17.33 -16.46
N GLU A 67 -10.63 17.74 -17.12
CA GLU A 67 -9.83 16.85 -17.95
C GLU A 67 -9.04 15.85 -17.08
N LEU A 68 -8.52 16.28 -15.94
CA LEU A 68 -7.90 15.40 -14.96
C LEU A 68 -8.86 14.30 -14.49
N ALA A 69 -10.09 14.67 -14.15
CA ALA A 69 -11.11 13.72 -13.74
C ALA A 69 -11.42 12.73 -14.87
N ARG A 70 -11.65 13.22 -16.10
CA ARG A 70 -11.93 12.37 -17.26
C ARG A 70 -10.84 11.36 -17.54
N ILE A 71 -9.57 11.79 -17.51
CA ILE A 71 -8.41 10.92 -17.73
C ILE A 71 -8.31 9.89 -16.61
N SER A 72 -8.48 10.32 -15.36
CA SER A 72 -8.41 9.44 -14.19
C SER A 72 -9.50 8.39 -14.22
N ASP A 73 -10.74 8.77 -14.47
CA ASP A 73 -11.91 7.87 -14.53
C ASP A 73 -11.75 6.81 -15.62
N TRP A 74 -11.30 7.23 -16.81
CA TRP A 74 -11.03 6.31 -17.92
C TRP A 74 -9.96 5.30 -17.52
N LYS A 75 -8.82 5.77 -17.00
CA LYS A 75 -7.68 4.93 -16.61
C LYS A 75 -8.06 3.95 -15.51
N GLU A 76 -8.75 4.41 -14.46
CA GLU A 76 -9.13 3.53 -13.35
C GLU A 76 -10.21 2.52 -13.76
N SER A 77 -11.15 2.90 -14.62
CA SER A 77 -12.13 1.97 -15.17
C SER A 77 -11.45 0.89 -15.99
N LYS A 78 -10.47 1.27 -16.83
CA LYS A 78 -9.70 0.33 -17.65
C LYS A 78 -8.87 -0.63 -16.79
N TYR A 79 -8.21 -0.11 -15.77
CA TYR A 79 -7.49 -0.95 -14.79
C TYR A 79 -8.42 -1.99 -14.16
N ARG A 80 -9.60 -1.60 -13.68
CA ARG A 80 -10.55 -2.53 -13.06
C ARG A 80 -11.04 -3.60 -14.06
N GLU A 81 -11.27 -3.23 -15.31
CA GLU A 81 -11.61 -4.18 -16.39
C GLU A 81 -10.50 -5.22 -16.57
N LEU A 82 -9.25 -4.77 -16.73
CA LEU A 82 -8.10 -5.62 -16.97
C LEU A 82 -7.79 -6.54 -15.77
N PHE A 83 -7.88 -6.02 -14.56
CA PHE A 83 -7.51 -6.77 -13.35
C PHE A 83 -8.64 -7.70 -12.84
N LEU A 84 -9.90 -7.48 -13.18
CA LEU A 84 -11.03 -8.26 -12.66
C LEU A 84 -10.84 -9.79 -12.76
N PRO A 85 -10.37 -10.36 -13.89
CA PRO A 85 -10.15 -11.81 -14.00
C PRO A 85 -9.00 -12.34 -13.12
N HIS A 86 -8.13 -11.46 -12.65
CA HIS A 86 -6.91 -11.76 -11.89
C HIS A 86 -6.99 -11.33 -10.42
N ARG A 87 -8.13 -10.74 -10.01
CA ARG A 87 -8.31 -10.16 -8.69
C ARG A 87 -8.19 -11.20 -7.58
N LYS A 88 -7.05 -11.18 -6.89
CA LYS A 88 -6.73 -12.05 -5.76
C LYS A 88 -5.68 -11.37 -4.87
N LEU A 89 -5.62 -11.78 -3.62
CA LEU A 89 -4.56 -11.36 -2.70
C LEU A 89 -3.19 -11.91 -3.12
N VAL A 90 -2.15 -11.20 -2.76
CA VAL A 90 -0.77 -11.71 -2.75
C VAL A 90 -0.74 -12.96 -1.87
N THR A 91 0.07 -13.95 -2.29
CA THR A 91 0.18 -15.24 -1.59
C THR A 91 0.48 -15.03 -0.10
N GLY A 92 -0.24 -15.74 0.76
CA GLY A 92 -0.09 -15.68 2.22
C GLY A 92 -0.77 -14.49 2.91
N ALA A 93 -1.21 -13.43 2.18
CA ALA A 93 -1.81 -12.25 2.79
C ALA A 93 -3.11 -12.56 3.55
N GLU A 94 -3.98 -13.44 3.01
CA GLU A 94 -5.21 -13.83 3.69
C GLU A 94 -4.94 -14.49 5.05
N ALA A 95 -4.02 -15.45 5.08
CA ALA A 95 -3.64 -16.15 6.31
C ALA A 95 -2.97 -15.21 7.32
N PHE A 96 -2.12 -14.29 6.84
CA PHE A 96 -1.47 -13.28 7.67
C PHE A 96 -2.50 -12.33 8.32
N ILE A 97 -3.43 -11.79 7.53
CA ILE A 97 -4.51 -10.91 8.00
C ILE A 97 -5.41 -11.63 9.01
N ALA A 98 -5.79 -12.87 8.71
CA ALA A 98 -6.62 -13.67 9.63
C ALA A 98 -5.90 -13.87 10.97
N LYS A 99 -4.61 -14.22 10.93
CA LYS A 99 -3.80 -14.42 12.13
C LYS A 99 -3.60 -13.13 12.92
N ALA A 100 -3.35 -12.01 12.27
CA ALA A 100 -3.25 -10.70 12.92
C ALA A 100 -4.56 -10.33 13.66
N ALA A 101 -5.71 -10.62 13.02
CA ALA A 101 -7.03 -10.40 13.65
C ALA A 101 -7.23 -11.28 14.90
N GLU A 102 -6.87 -12.57 14.86
CA GLU A 102 -6.94 -13.47 16.02
C GLU A 102 -6.10 -12.96 17.20
N LEU A 103 -4.98 -12.33 16.93
CA LEU A 103 -4.08 -11.76 17.93
C LEU A 103 -4.55 -10.40 18.45
N GLY A 104 -5.61 -9.83 17.89
CA GLY A 104 -6.14 -8.53 18.25
C GLY A 104 -5.33 -7.34 17.72
N VAL A 105 -4.41 -7.57 16.76
CA VAL A 105 -3.67 -6.48 16.09
C VAL A 105 -4.66 -5.61 15.32
N LYS A 106 -4.56 -4.30 15.47
CA LYS A 106 -5.35 -3.35 14.67
C LYS A 106 -4.85 -3.35 13.23
N MET A 107 -5.76 -3.22 12.28
CA MET A 107 -5.38 -3.22 10.87
C MET A 107 -6.01 -2.06 10.13
N ALA A 108 -5.24 -1.41 9.26
CA ALA A 108 -5.73 -0.38 8.35
C ALA A 108 -5.22 -0.61 6.93
N VAL A 109 -5.95 -0.10 5.95
CA VAL A 109 -5.48 0.09 4.58
C VAL A 109 -5.13 1.57 4.38
N ALA A 110 -3.99 1.86 3.76
CA ALA A 110 -3.51 3.20 3.45
C ALA A 110 -3.04 3.28 1.99
N THR A 111 -3.92 3.69 1.09
CA THR A 111 -3.70 3.61 -0.36
C THR A 111 -3.80 4.96 -1.07
N ALA A 112 -2.98 5.14 -2.11
CA ALA A 112 -3.10 6.25 -3.05
C ALA A 112 -4.26 6.08 -4.06
N ALA A 113 -4.93 4.94 -4.05
CA ALA A 113 -6.05 4.63 -4.93
C ALA A 113 -7.31 5.45 -4.60
N PRO A 114 -8.18 5.69 -5.60
CA PRO A 114 -9.49 6.28 -5.38
C PRO A 114 -10.45 5.29 -4.68
N PRO A 115 -11.54 5.80 -4.05
CA PRO A 115 -12.51 4.96 -3.34
C PRO A 115 -13.08 3.81 -4.16
N GLU A 116 -13.30 4.01 -5.45
CA GLU A 116 -13.85 2.98 -6.36
C GLU A 116 -12.91 1.77 -6.52
N ASN A 117 -11.60 2.00 -6.47
CA ASN A 117 -10.62 0.91 -6.49
C ASN A 117 -10.56 0.19 -5.14
N VAL A 118 -10.77 0.90 -4.04
CA VAL A 118 -10.90 0.28 -2.71
C VAL A 118 -12.12 -0.64 -2.66
N GLU A 119 -13.27 -0.18 -3.14
CA GLU A 119 -14.47 -1.01 -3.27
C GLU A 119 -14.21 -2.23 -4.17
N PHE A 120 -13.60 -2.00 -5.32
CA PHE A 120 -13.26 -3.05 -6.27
C PHE A 120 -12.36 -4.12 -5.64
N ILE A 121 -11.33 -3.75 -4.87
CA ILE A 121 -10.39 -4.69 -4.25
C ILE A 121 -10.93 -5.19 -2.91
N ILE A 122 -11.16 -4.30 -1.95
CA ILE A 122 -11.42 -4.67 -0.56
C ILE A 122 -12.81 -5.31 -0.40
N ASP A 123 -13.84 -4.73 -1.01
CA ASP A 123 -15.19 -5.31 -0.95
C ASP A 123 -15.34 -6.48 -1.92
N GLY A 124 -14.73 -6.36 -3.08
CA GLY A 124 -14.72 -7.43 -4.07
C GLY A 124 -14.02 -8.71 -3.62
N LEU A 125 -13.08 -8.62 -2.67
CA LEU A 125 -12.45 -9.76 -1.97
C LEU A 125 -13.05 -10.02 -0.58
N GLN A 126 -14.12 -9.30 -0.21
CA GLN A 126 -14.84 -9.43 1.06
C GLN A 126 -13.96 -9.20 2.31
N LEU A 127 -13.01 -8.27 2.22
CA LEU A 127 -12.00 -8.03 3.28
C LEU A 127 -12.34 -6.86 4.20
N ARG A 128 -13.33 -6.00 3.88
CA ARG A 128 -13.62 -4.76 4.63
C ARG A 128 -13.78 -5.00 6.13
N HIS A 129 -14.39 -6.10 6.52
CA HIS A 129 -14.62 -6.46 7.92
C HIS A 129 -13.33 -6.79 8.70
N ARG A 130 -12.20 -6.96 8.03
CA ARG A 130 -10.89 -7.23 8.63
C ARG A 130 -10.15 -5.96 9.03
N PHE A 131 -10.52 -4.82 8.45
CA PHE A 131 -9.81 -3.56 8.66
C PHE A 131 -10.59 -2.62 9.59
N ASN A 132 -9.89 -2.04 10.56
CA ASN A 132 -10.44 -1.07 11.50
C ASN A 132 -10.56 0.33 10.87
N ALA A 133 -9.73 0.63 9.86
CA ALA A 133 -9.76 1.86 9.10
C ALA A 133 -9.31 1.63 7.65
N ILE A 134 -9.80 2.45 6.74
CA ILE A 134 -9.34 2.54 5.36
C ILE A 134 -9.15 4.02 5.05
N VAL A 135 -7.93 4.38 4.63
CA VAL A 135 -7.53 5.74 4.28
C VAL A 135 -7.12 5.74 2.81
N THR A 136 -7.72 6.62 2.04
CA THR A 136 -7.52 6.75 0.60
C THR A 136 -6.85 8.09 0.25
N ALA A 137 -6.48 8.28 -1.03
CA ALA A 137 -6.00 9.57 -1.51
C ALA A 137 -6.97 10.73 -1.25
N ALA A 138 -8.28 10.47 -1.19
CA ALA A 138 -9.30 11.50 -0.91
C ALA A 138 -9.30 11.99 0.55
N ASP A 139 -8.68 11.22 1.43
CA ASP A 139 -8.65 11.50 2.88
C ASP A 139 -7.47 12.37 3.32
N VAL A 140 -6.50 12.61 2.44
CA VAL A 140 -5.25 13.31 2.73
C VAL A 140 -5.02 14.46 1.76
N LYS A 141 -4.24 15.46 2.20
CA LYS A 141 -3.88 16.61 1.36
C LYS A 141 -2.65 16.34 0.50
N ARG A 142 -1.75 15.49 0.98
CA ARG A 142 -0.49 15.16 0.33
C ARG A 142 -0.32 13.65 0.27
N GLY A 143 0.03 13.17 -0.93
CA GLY A 143 0.35 11.77 -1.16
C GLY A 143 1.74 11.37 -0.67
N LYS A 144 2.03 10.07 -0.66
CA LYS A 144 3.37 9.52 -0.42
C LYS A 144 4.39 10.19 -1.35
N PRO A 145 5.55 10.65 -0.88
CA PRO A 145 6.22 10.29 0.37
C PRO A 145 5.88 11.16 1.59
N ASP A 146 4.80 11.96 1.56
CA ASP A 146 4.33 12.62 2.77
C ASP A 146 3.75 11.59 3.74
N PRO A 147 4.07 11.67 5.06
CA PRO A 147 3.62 10.69 6.05
C PRO A 147 2.13 10.78 6.41
N GLU A 148 1.39 11.77 5.89
CA GLU A 148 0.03 12.11 6.31
C GLU A 148 -0.91 10.88 6.29
N ILE A 149 -0.83 10.04 5.25
CA ILE A 149 -1.71 8.88 5.10
C ILE A 149 -1.48 7.83 6.20
N PHE A 150 -0.23 7.58 6.57
CA PHE A 150 0.10 6.61 7.62
C PHE A 150 -0.20 7.16 9.02
N LEU A 151 0.11 8.44 9.26
CA LEU A 151 -0.24 9.10 10.53
C LEU A 151 -1.75 9.13 10.75
N LYS A 152 -2.54 9.43 9.70
CA LYS A 152 -4.00 9.38 9.77
C LYS A 152 -4.53 7.95 10.02
N SER A 153 -3.91 6.95 9.40
CA SER A 153 -4.25 5.55 9.63
C SER A 153 -4.01 5.14 11.09
N ALA A 154 -2.86 5.51 11.66
CA ALA A 154 -2.52 5.25 13.05
C ALA A 154 -3.50 5.94 14.02
N GLU A 155 -3.86 7.20 13.75
CA GLU A 155 -4.86 7.96 14.50
C GLU A 155 -6.22 7.24 14.51
N LEU A 156 -6.72 6.83 13.33
CA LEU A 156 -8.03 6.18 13.18
C LEU A 156 -8.10 4.82 13.87
N VAL A 157 -7.01 4.07 13.94
CA VAL A 157 -6.96 2.79 14.66
C VAL A 157 -6.61 2.96 16.15
N GLY A 158 -6.24 4.17 16.57
CA GLY A 158 -5.92 4.52 17.96
C GLY A 158 -4.62 3.90 18.45
N VAL A 159 -3.58 3.85 17.61
CA VAL A 159 -2.26 3.27 17.92
C VAL A 159 -1.16 4.29 17.66
N ASP A 160 -0.20 4.40 18.56
CA ASP A 160 0.97 5.25 18.38
C ASP A 160 1.77 4.85 17.13
N PRO A 161 2.26 5.81 16.31
CA PRO A 161 3.06 5.51 15.12
C PRO A 161 4.23 4.56 15.38
N GLY A 162 4.93 4.70 16.50
CA GLY A 162 6.04 3.81 16.89
C GLY A 162 5.65 2.34 17.13
N ASN A 163 4.34 2.08 17.32
CA ASN A 163 3.77 0.74 17.47
C ASN A 163 3.05 0.27 16.18
N CYS A 164 3.19 1.01 15.09
CA CYS A 164 2.66 0.64 13.79
C CYS A 164 3.75 0.05 12.91
N MET A 165 3.36 -0.90 12.07
CA MET A 165 4.20 -1.48 11.01
C MET A 165 3.48 -1.34 9.69
N VAL A 166 4.17 -0.77 8.70
CA VAL A 166 3.64 -0.55 7.34
C VAL A 166 4.08 -1.69 6.44
N PHE A 167 3.18 -2.20 5.60
CA PHE A 167 3.48 -3.12 4.50
C PHE A 167 3.40 -2.34 3.18
N GLU A 168 4.45 -2.42 2.38
CA GLU A 168 4.65 -1.54 1.21
C GLU A 168 5.49 -2.22 0.11
N ASP A 169 5.34 -1.72 -1.13
CA ASP A 169 6.11 -2.14 -2.30
C ASP A 169 6.84 -0.97 -3.00
N ALA A 170 6.35 0.27 -2.81
CA ALA A 170 6.83 1.46 -3.50
C ALA A 170 7.79 2.31 -2.66
N LEU A 171 8.83 2.88 -3.31
CA LEU A 171 9.85 3.68 -2.63
C LEU A 171 9.26 4.88 -1.87
N GLY A 172 8.28 5.56 -2.46
CA GLY A 172 7.60 6.70 -1.82
C GLY A 172 6.83 6.31 -0.56
N GLY A 173 6.29 5.07 -0.52
CA GLY A 173 5.58 4.56 0.65
C GLY A 173 6.54 4.20 1.79
N PHE A 174 7.69 3.58 1.50
CA PHE A 174 8.71 3.33 2.53
C PHE A 174 9.21 4.64 3.14
N GLU A 175 9.47 5.66 2.33
CA GLU A 175 9.87 6.97 2.81
C GLU A 175 8.78 7.62 3.67
N ALA A 176 7.52 7.53 3.28
CA ALA A 176 6.38 8.02 4.07
C ALA A 176 6.28 7.30 5.42
N ALA A 177 6.45 5.97 5.45
CA ALA A 177 6.45 5.19 6.69
C ALA A 177 7.60 5.59 7.63
N PHE A 178 8.80 5.75 7.09
CA PHE A 178 9.96 6.21 7.85
C PHE A 178 9.74 7.60 8.44
N ARG A 179 9.23 8.55 7.65
CA ARG A 179 8.89 9.91 8.10
C ARG A 179 7.76 9.93 9.13
N ALA A 180 6.87 8.94 9.10
CA ALA A 180 5.84 8.75 10.13
C ALA A 180 6.39 8.16 11.44
N GLY A 181 7.67 7.77 11.50
CA GLY A 181 8.26 7.09 12.64
C GLY A 181 7.87 5.62 12.76
N MET A 182 7.41 5.01 11.67
CA MET A 182 6.96 3.62 11.60
C MET A 182 8.04 2.72 11.02
N LYS A 183 8.05 1.45 11.44
CA LYS A 183 8.80 0.38 10.77
C LYS A 183 8.02 -0.11 9.55
N SER A 184 8.74 -0.68 8.58
CA SER A 184 8.08 -1.24 7.40
C SER A 184 8.60 -2.62 7.00
N VAL A 185 7.72 -3.37 6.35
CA VAL A 185 7.97 -4.66 5.71
C VAL A 185 7.73 -4.50 4.22
N GLY A 186 8.70 -4.93 3.41
CA GLY A 186 8.60 -4.83 1.96
C GLY A 186 7.96 -6.05 1.32
N ILE A 187 7.01 -5.82 0.41
CA ILE A 187 6.49 -6.84 -0.52
C ILE A 187 7.07 -6.53 -1.90
N ALA A 188 7.96 -7.39 -2.39
CA ALA A 188 8.78 -7.11 -3.57
C ALA A 188 8.07 -7.45 -4.88
N THR A 189 6.94 -6.83 -5.13
CA THR A 189 6.18 -6.94 -6.38
C THR A 189 6.66 -5.95 -7.44
N VAL A 190 7.11 -4.75 -7.03
CA VAL A 190 7.60 -3.69 -7.92
C VAL A 190 9.11 -3.54 -7.83
N ASN A 191 9.65 -3.49 -6.62
CA ASN A 191 11.07 -3.24 -6.38
C ASN A 191 11.81 -4.51 -5.95
N PRO A 192 13.10 -4.70 -6.35
CA PRO A 192 13.89 -5.85 -5.92
C PRO A 192 14.09 -5.89 -4.41
N LEU A 193 14.05 -7.09 -3.80
CA LEU A 193 14.27 -7.34 -2.37
C LEU A 193 15.51 -6.61 -1.81
N GLU A 194 16.64 -6.71 -2.53
CA GLU A 194 17.90 -6.09 -2.11
C GLU A 194 17.81 -4.56 -2.04
N SER A 195 17.06 -3.95 -2.94
CA SER A 195 16.85 -2.50 -2.96
C SER A 195 15.98 -2.06 -1.79
N ILE A 196 14.89 -2.80 -1.51
CA ILE A 196 13.99 -2.56 -0.39
C ILE A 196 14.73 -2.65 0.95
N MET A 197 15.55 -3.69 1.15
CA MET A 197 16.27 -3.92 2.41
C MET A 197 17.35 -2.87 2.73
N ARG A 198 17.69 -2.00 1.78
CA ARG A 198 18.62 -0.87 2.00
C ARG A 198 17.94 0.40 2.49
N LEU A 199 16.61 0.43 2.48
CA LEU A 199 15.83 1.60 2.86
C LEU A 199 15.74 1.73 4.38
N GLU A 200 15.77 2.97 4.87
CA GLU A 200 15.63 3.26 6.29
C GLU A 200 14.26 2.84 6.82
N GLY A 201 14.23 2.25 8.01
CA GLY A 201 13.01 1.80 8.65
C GLY A 201 12.47 0.46 8.16
N VAL A 202 13.01 -0.12 7.07
CA VAL A 202 12.64 -1.46 6.60
C VAL A 202 13.29 -2.52 7.48
N VAL A 203 12.48 -3.42 8.03
CA VAL A 203 12.93 -4.48 8.96
C VAL A 203 12.93 -5.87 8.34
N ALA A 204 12.14 -6.07 7.28
CA ALA A 204 12.06 -7.33 6.55
C ALA A 204 11.54 -7.09 5.14
N SER A 205 11.80 -8.00 4.20
CA SER A 205 11.16 -8.00 2.89
C SER A 205 11.04 -9.42 2.32
N SER A 206 10.00 -9.64 1.49
CA SER A 206 9.76 -10.89 0.77
C SER A 206 8.99 -10.62 -0.52
N ILE A 207 8.92 -11.60 -1.41
CA ILE A 207 8.07 -11.54 -2.61
C ILE A 207 6.57 -11.68 -2.29
N ASP A 208 6.24 -12.22 -1.10
CA ASP A 208 4.88 -12.46 -0.64
C ASP A 208 4.82 -12.52 0.90
N PHE A 209 3.64 -12.81 1.46
CA PHE A 209 3.43 -12.85 2.91
C PHE A 209 3.81 -14.18 3.58
N THR A 210 4.16 -15.23 2.83
CA THR A 210 4.36 -16.57 3.39
C THR A 210 5.44 -16.69 4.48
N PRO A 211 6.57 -15.95 4.45
CA PRO A 211 7.58 -16.06 5.50
C PRO A 211 7.26 -15.24 6.75
N PHE A 212 6.21 -14.41 6.74
CA PHE A 212 5.92 -13.49 7.84
C PHE A 212 4.95 -14.10 8.86
N SER A 213 5.26 -13.89 10.14
CA SER A 213 4.38 -14.14 11.27
C SER A 213 4.06 -12.82 11.96
N PRO A 214 2.77 -12.49 12.18
CA PRO A 214 2.37 -11.30 12.91
C PRO A 214 3.03 -11.17 14.28
N GLU A 215 3.09 -12.27 15.05
CA GLU A 215 3.70 -12.33 16.36
C GLU A 215 5.19 -11.97 16.28
N ARG A 216 5.94 -12.64 15.40
CA ARG A 216 7.38 -12.43 15.27
C ARG A 216 7.71 -11.01 14.83
N LEU A 217 6.96 -10.44 13.90
CA LEU A 217 7.17 -9.06 13.46
C LEU A 217 7.01 -8.07 14.62
N ILE A 218 6.01 -8.27 15.48
CA ILE A 218 5.80 -7.41 16.66
C ILE A 218 6.92 -7.65 17.69
N GLU A 219 7.20 -8.90 18.03
CA GLU A 219 8.15 -9.26 19.08
C GLU A 219 9.61 -8.89 18.73
N GLU A 220 9.97 -9.00 17.47
CA GLU A 220 11.34 -8.72 17.01
C GLU A 220 11.56 -7.21 16.75
N HIS A 221 10.54 -6.47 16.33
CA HIS A 221 10.72 -5.12 15.79
C HIS A 221 9.93 -4.01 16.46
N LEU A 222 8.81 -4.29 17.14
CA LEU A 222 7.97 -3.28 17.77
C LEU A 222 8.03 -3.32 19.31
N LEU A 223 8.28 -4.48 19.93
CA LEU A 223 8.46 -4.54 21.38
C LEU A 223 9.75 -3.81 21.78
N SER A 224 9.65 -2.86 22.69
CA SER A 224 10.81 -2.23 23.32
C SER A 224 11.62 -3.28 24.12
N GLU A 225 12.94 -3.11 24.21
CA GLU A 225 13.82 -4.04 24.92
C GLU A 225 13.39 -4.27 26.39
N GLY A 226 12.76 -3.29 27.04
CA GLY A 226 12.22 -3.42 28.39
C GLY A 226 10.99 -4.32 28.50
N ALA A 227 10.25 -4.54 27.40
CA ALA A 227 9.09 -5.43 27.38
C ALA A 227 9.45 -6.89 27.02
N LYS A 228 10.62 -7.13 26.41
CA LYS A 228 11.12 -8.48 26.06
C LYS A 228 11.46 -9.34 27.29
N GLY A 229 11.67 -8.73 28.46
CA GLY A 229 12.04 -9.40 29.70
C GLY A 229 10.88 -9.98 30.54
N ASN A 230 9.62 -9.69 30.18
CA ASN A 230 8.42 -10.15 30.91
C ASN A 230 7.68 -11.31 30.22
N VAL A 231 8.29 -11.96 29.26
CA VAL A 231 7.73 -13.11 28.52
C VAL A 231 8.51 -14.34 28.89
N SER A 232 8.29 -14.83 30.11
CA SER A 232 8.79 -16.14 30.58
C SER A 232 7.66 -16.93 31.22
#